data_136fbd4b8ca73f1f2694576d282b2b56
#
_entry.id   136fbd4b8ca73f1f2694576d282b2b56
#
_cell.length_a   1.000
_cell.length_b   1.000
_cell.length_c   1.000
_cell.angle_alpha   90.00
_cell.angle_beta   90.00
_cell.angle_gamma   90.00
#
_symmetry.space_group_name_H-M   'P 1'
#
loop_
_entity.id
_entity.type
_entity.pdbx_description
1 polymer ?
#
loop_
_entity_poly.entity_id
_entity_poly.type
_entity_poly.pdbx_seq_one_letter_code
_entity_poly.pdbx_strand_id
1 'polypeptide(L)'
;MAHAPQFLKLVNESKKKVKETNVADVKRRMDAGEKFLLVDVREDNEWANGHLPGAIHLGKGIIERDIEQQVPDTGAKLILYCGGGFRSALAADNLQKMGYSSVESMDGGWKGWVSAGLPTAKG
;
A
#
# COMPACT_ATOMS: atom_id res chain seq x y z
N MET A 1 3.99 3.71 -19.40
CA MET A 1 3.90 2.34 -19.96
C MET A 1 2.52 1.75 -19.67
N ALA A 2 1.90 1.20 -20.69
CA ALA A 2 0.60 0.55 -20.53
C ALA A 2 0.77 -0.81 -19.86
N HIS A 3 -0.14 -1.12 -18.95
CA HIS A 3 -0.17 -2.44 -18.32
C HIS A 3 -0.89 -3.46 -19.21
N ALA A 4 -0.53 -4.74 -19.07
CA ALA A 4 -1.14 -5.81 -19.84
C ALA A 4 -2.63 -5.95 -19.50
N PRO A 5 -3.48 -6.28 -20.50
CA PRO A 5 -4.93 -6.31 -20.27
C PRO A 5 -5.40 -7.26 -19.17
N GLN A 6 -4.80 -8.44 -19.05
CA GLN A 6 -5.20 -9.41 -18.02
C GLN A 6 -4.81 -8.94 -16.63
N PHE A 7 -3.67 -8.26 -16.50
CA PHE A 7 -3.26 -7.65 -15.24
C PHE A 7 -4.25 -6.56 -14.83
N LEU A 8 -4.63 -5.68 -15.77
CA LEU A 8 -5.61 -4.63 -15.50
C LEU A 8 -6.97 -5.20 -15.09
N LYS A 9 -7.39 -6.28 -15.72
CA LYS A 9 -8.64 -6.95 -15.35
C LYS A 9 -8.61 -7.44 -13.90
N LEU A 10 -7.53 -8.11 -13.54
CA LEU A 10 -7.34 -8.62 -12.17
C LEU A 10 -7.35 -7.47 -11.15
N VAL A 11 -6.59 -6.41 -11.43
CA VAL A 11 -6.51 -5.23 -10.56
C VAL A 11 -7.86 -4.56 -10.41
N ASN A 12 -8.58 -4.36 -11.52
CA ASN A 12 -9.89 -3.70 -11.48
C ASN A 12 -10.92 -4.50 -10.67
N GLU A 13 -10.85 -5.82 -10.70
CA GLU A 13 -11.71 -6.67 -9.86
C GLU A 13 -11.37 -6.50 -8.38
N SER A 14 -10.08 -6.47 -8.04
CA SER A 14 -9.64 -6.23 -6.65
C SER A 14 -10.05 -4.83 -6.17
N LYS A 15 -9.91 -3.81 -7.02
CA LYS A 15 -10.29 -2.44 -6.66
C LYS A 15 -11.77 -2.30 -6.29
N LYS A 16 -12.63 -3.15 -6.83
CA LYS A 16 -14.05 -3.16 -6.46
C LYS A 16 -14.31 -3.71 -5.06
N LYS A 17 -13.37 -4.47 -4.51
CA LYS A 17 -13.50 -5.16 -3.22
C LYS A 17 -12.72 -4.49 -2.10
N VAL A 18 -11.81 -3.56 -2.41
CA VAL A 18 -10.97 -2.90 -1.42
C VAL A 18 -11.34 -1.43 -1.30
N LYS A 19 -11.08 -0.87 -0.12
CA LYS A 19 -11.21 0.56 0.07
C LYS A 19 -9.95 1.23 -0.46
N GLU A 20 -10.10 2.22 -1.33
CA GLU A 20 -8.97 3.02 -1.80
C GLU A 20 -8.97 4.38 -1.11
N THR A 21 -7.77 4.86 -0.77
CA THR A 21 -7.52 6.24 -0.39
C THR A 21 -6.63 6.86 -1.47
N ASN A 22 -6.07 8.02 -1.22
CA ASN A 22 -5.21 8.71 -2.19
C ASN A 22 -4.08 9.44 -1.46
N VAL A 23 -3.12 9.94 -2.23
CA VAL A 23 -1.92 10.60 -1.71
C VAL A 23 -2.28 11.80 -0.80
N ALA A 24 -3.18 12.66 -1.26
CA ALA A 24 -3.57 13.85 -0.48
C ALA A 24 -4.23 13.47 0.83
N ASP A 25 -5.10 12.46 0.82
CA ASP A 25 -5.77 12.00 2.04
C ASP A 25 -4.80 11.38 3.02
N VAL A 26 -3.88 10.55 2.55
CA VAL A 26 -2.86 9.93 3.43
C VAL A 26 -1.99 11.00 4.06
N LYS A 27 -1.53 11.99 3.30
CA LYS A 27 -0.72 13.08 3.85
C LYS A 27 -1.49 13.87 4.90
N ARG A 28 -2.76 14.18 4.63
CA ARG A 28 -3.62 14.87 5.59
C ARG A 28 -3.78 14.06 6.89
N ARG A 29 -3.98 12.76 6.78
CA ARG A 29 -4.13 11.87 7.95
C ARG A 29 -2.84 11.77 8.76
N MET A 30 -1.70 11.70 8.09
CA MET A 30 -0.39 11.71 8.75
C MET A 30 -0.19 13.03 9.52
N ASP A 31 -0.47 14.16 8.88
CA ASP A 31 -0.31 15.49 9.51
C ASP A 31 -1.27 15.69 10.69
N ALA A 32 -2.44 15.05 10.65
CA ALA A 32 -3.41 15.09 11.74
C ALA A 32 -3.05 14.15 12.90
N GLY A 33 -1.98 13.36 12.77
CA GLY A 33 -1.57 12.42 13.81
C GLY A 33 -2.43 11.17 13.89
N GLU A 34 -3.19 10.85 12.85
CA GLU A 34 -4.00 9.62 12.82
C GLU A 34 -3.09 8.40 12.88
N LYS A 35 -3.47 7.42 13.68
CA LYS A 35 -2.68 6.19 13.85
C LYS A 35 -3.06 5.15 12.81
N PHE A 36 -2.11 4.82 11.96
CA PHE A 36 -2.20 3.72 11.01
C PHE A 36 -0.79 3.27 10.63
N LEU A 37 -0.68 2.07 10.10
CA LEU A 37 0.60 1.56 9.63
C LEU A 37 0.64 1.65 8.12
N LEU A 38 1.68 2.32 7.59
CA LEU A 38 1.96 2.35 6.16
C LEU A 38 2.79 1.13 5.79
N VAL A 39 2.35 0.41 4.76
CA VAL A 39 3.05 -0.78 4.27
C VAL A 39 3.40 -0.59 2.79
N ASP A 40 4.70 -0.59 2.50
CA ASP A 40 5.22 -0.55 1.13
C ASP A 40 5.25 -1.98 0.60
N VAL A 41 4.48 -2.25 -0.46
CA VAL A 41 4.41 -3.59 -1.05
C VAL A 41 5.22 -3.70 -2.34
N ARG A 42 6.09 -2.71 -2.62
CA ARG A 42 6.96 -2.71 -3.80
C ARG A 42 8.11 -3.71 -3.62
N GLU A 43 8.89 -3.86 -4.69
CA GLU A 43 10.07 -4.72 -4.67
C GLU A 43 11.20 -4.12 -3.81
N ASP A 44 12.16 -4.96 -3.41
CA ASP A 44 13.27 -4.56 -2.54
C ASP A 44 14.08 -3.42 -3.13
N ASN A 45 14.35 -3.44 -4.43
CA ASN A 45 15.13 -2.40 -5.10
C ASN A 45 14.38 -1.06 -5.13
N GLU A 46 13.07 -1.09 -5.24
CA GLU A 46 12.25 0.12 -5.18
C GLU A 46 12.32 0.74 -3.78
N TRP A 47 12.15 -0.07 -2.74
CA TRP A 47 12.25 0.36 -1.35
C TRP A 47 13.62 0.97 -1.04
N ALA A 48 14.69 0.34 -1.51
CA ALA A 48 16.06 0.81 -1.25
C ALA A 48 16.33 2.20 -1.81
N ASN A 49 15.63 2.58 -2.87
CA ASN A 49 15.78 3.89 -3.53
C ASN A 49 14.91 4.98 -2.91
N GLY A 50 14.15 4.66 -1.89
CA GLY A 50 13.30 5.62 -1.18
C GLY A 50 11.91 5.08 -0.91
N HIS A 51 11.30 5.55 0.17
CA HIS A 51 9.97 5.13 0.60
C HIS A 51 9.30 6.25 1.39
N LEU A 52 8.03 6.08 1.73
CA LEU A 52 7.32 7.04 2.59
C LEU A 52 7.88 6.98 4.01
N PRO A 53 8.00 8.14 4.69
CA PRO A 53 8.47 8.14 6.07
C PRO A 53 7.55 7.30 6.98
N GLY A 54 8.17 6.51 7.84
CA GLY A 54 7.44 5.68 8.81
C GLY A 54 6.87 4.38 8.24
N ALA A 55 7.01 4.12 6.94
CA ALA A 55 6.51 2.89 6.34
C ALA A 55 7.37 1.68 6.73
N ILE A 56 6.73 0.52 6.78
CA ILE A 56 7.45 -0.76 6.83
C ILE A 56 7.40 -1.39 5.43
N HIS A 57 8.34 -2.28 5.17
CA HIS A 57 8.42 -2.96 3.88
C HIS A 57 7.98 -4.42 4.00
N LEU A 58 6.91 -4.75 3.29
CA LEU A 58 6.45 -6.13 3.12
C LEU A 58 6.03 -6.27 1.65
N GLY A 59 6.96 -6.70 0.81
CA GLY A 59 6.72 -6.83 -0.62
C GLY A 59 5.53 -7.73 -0.94
N LYS A 60 4.85 -7.43 -2.03
CA LYS A 60 3.64 -8.16 -2.43
C LYS A 60 3.87 -9.67 -2.50
N GLY A 61 5.05 -10.10 -2.91
CA GLY A 61 5.37 -11.53 -3.04
C GLY A 61 5.45 -12.29 -1.72
N ILE A 62 5.57 -11.59 -0.59
CA ILE A 62 5.73 -12.26 0.71
C ILE A 62 4.75 -11.75 1.76
N ILE A 63 3.92 -10.76 1.46
CA ILE A 63 3.08 -10.11 2.48
C ILE A 63 2.09 -11.08 3.11
N GLU A 64 1.48 -11.95 2.34
CA GLU A 64 0.53 -12.93 2.89
C GLU A 64 1.20 -13.88 3.88
N ARG A 65 2.45 -14.22 3.62
CA ARG A 65 3.23 -15.10 4.50
C ARG A 65 3.63 -14.41 5.79
N ASP A 66 4.00 -13.12 5.69
CA ASP A 66 4.73 -12.45 6.78
C ASP A 66 3.89 -11.45 7.58
N ILE A 67 2.72 -11.03 7.10
CA ILE A 67 1.95 -9.95 7.75
C ILE A 67 1.53 -10.31 9.18
N GLU A 68 1.16 -11.55 9.44
CA GLU A 68 0.68 -11.94 10.76
C GLU A 68 1.76 -11.84 11.84
N GLN A 69 3.03 -12.05 11.47
CA GLN A 69 4.16 -11.89 12.39
C GLN A 69 4.43 -10.41 12.69
N GLN A 70 4.27 -9.56 11.68
CA GLN A 70 4.54 -8.13 11.82
C GLN A 70 3.36 -7.39 12.45
N VAL A 71 2.15 -7.78 12.11
CA VAL A 71 0.91 -7.13 12.56
C VAL A 71 -0.09 -8.22 12.95
N PRO A 72 0.05 -8.78 14.14
CA PRO A 72 -0.86 -9.85 14.60
C PRO A 72 -2.30 -9.38 14.83
N ASP A 73 -2.51 -8.10 15.09
CA ASP A 73 -3.85 -7.54 15.26
C ASP A 73 -4.53 -7.36 13.90
N THR A 74 -5.49 -8.21 13.60
CA THR A 74 -6.23 -8.16 12.33
C THR A 74 -7.18 -6.96 12.23
N GLY A 75 -7.42 -6.24 13.31
CA GLY A 75 -8.18 -4.99 13.33
C GLY A 75 -7.34 -3.74 13.15
N ALA A 76 -6.01 -3.86 13.07
CA ALA A 76 -5.13 -2.71 12.90
C ALA A 76 -5.42 -1.99 11.58
N LYS A 77 -5.31 -0.66 11.60
CA LYS A 77 -5.48 0.16 10.39
C LYS A 77 -4.22 0.07 9.54
N LEU A 78 -4.36 -0.44 8.34
CA LEU A 78 -3.27 -0.59 7.38
C LEU A 78 -3.56 0.22 6.13
N ILE A 79 -2.55 0.95 5.66
CA ILE A 79 -2.60 1.60 4.34
C ILE A 79 -1.44 1.04 3.54
N LEU A 80 -1.75 0.35 2.45
CA LEU A 80 -0.78 -0.27 1.57
C LEU A 80 -0.53 0.64 0.36
N TYR A 81 0.72 0.72 -0.09
CA TYR A 81 1.02 1.45 -1.32
C TYR A 81 2.06 0.70 -2.15
N CYS A 82 2.02 0.95 -3.45
CA CYS A 82 3.01 0.47 -4.41
C CYS A 82 3.45 1.63 -5.31
N GLY A 83 3.84 1.36 -6.54
CA GLY A 83 4.25 2.43 -7.47
C GLY A 83 3.10 3.33 -7.89
N GLY A 84 1.94 2.76 -8.22
CA GLY A 84 0.79 3.50 -8.73
C GLY A 84 -0.56 3.12 -8.16
N GLY A 85 -0.63 2.12 -7.28
CA GLY A 85 -1.87 1.68 -6.66
C GLY A 85 -2.42 0.34 -7.17
N PHE A 86 -1.73 -0.33 -8.08
CA PHE A 86 -2.20 -1.60 -8.66
C PHE A 86 -1.81 -2.80 -7.81
N ARG A 87 -0.52 -2.98 -7.52
CA ARG A 87 -0.05 -4.08 -6.66
C ARG A 87 -0.64 -3.99 -5.26
N SER A 88 -0.79 -2.77 -4.73
CA SER A 88 -1.36 -2.55 -3.39
C SER A 88 -2.85 -2.92 -3.34
N ALA A 89 -3.60 -2.72 -4.41
CA ALA A 89 -4.99 -3.17 -4.46
C ALA A 89 -5.10 -4.69 -4.40
N LEU A 90 -4.23 -5.40 -5.12
CA LEU A 90 -4.18 -6.87 -5.07
C LEU A 90 -3.80 -7.37 -3.67
N ALA A 91 -2.80 -6.75 -3.06
CA ALA A 91 -2.35 -7.12 -1.72
C ALA A 91 -3.45 -6.85 -0.68
N ALA A 92 -4.12 -5.70 -0.76
CA ALA A 92 -5.19 -5.36 0.16
C ALA A 92 -6.35 -6.36 0.06
N ASP A 93 -6.72 -6.77 -1.14
CA ASP A 93 -7.76 -7.78 -1.35
C ASP A 93 -7.39 -9.10 -0.65
N ASN A 94 -6.15 -9.55 -0.81
CA ASN A 94 -5.68 -10.77 -0.16
C ASN A 94 -5.67 -10.65 1.37
N LEU A 95 -5.24 -9.52 1.91
CA LEU A 95 -5.25 -9.33 3.37
C LEU A 95 -6.67 -9.35 3.93
N GLN A 96 -7.64 -8.81 3.20
CA GLN A 96 -9.05 -8.92 3.62
C GLN A 96 -9.50 -10.37 3.69
N LYS A 97 -9.10 -11.20 2.73
CA LYS A 97 -9.40 -12.65 2.74
C LYS A 97 -8.78 -13.35 3.94
N MET A 98 -7.67 -12.82 4.46
CA MET A 98 -6.99 -13.35 5.64
C MET A 98 -7.61 -12.84 6.96
N GLY A 99 -8.62 -11.98 6.90
CA GLY A 99 -9.30 -11.48 8.08
C GLY A 99 -8.93 -10.08 8.53
N TYR A 100 -8.03 -9.40 7.80
CA TYR A 100 -7.69 -8.01 8.13
C TYR A 100 -8.87 -7.11 7.73
N SER A 101 -9.44 -6.41 8.71
CA SER A 101 -10.71 -5.71 8.55
C SER A 101 -10.59 -4.23 8.21
N SER A 102 -9.40 -3.65 8.32
CA SER A 102 -9.18 -2.21 8.13
C SER A 102 -7.98 -1.96 7.22
N VAL A 103 -8.09 -2.35 5.96
CA VAL A 103 -7.03 -2.24 4.97
C VAL A 103 -7.47 -1.31 3.85
N GLU A 104 -6.63 -0.33 3.52
CA GLU A 104 -6.85 0.57 2.40
C GLU A 104 -5.66 0.50 1.45
N SER A 105 -5.91 0.75 0.16
CA SER A 105 -4.87 0.89 -0.85
C SER A 105 -4.75 2.36 -1.24
N MET A 106 -3.54 2.91 -1.22
CA MET A 106 -3.31 4.30 -1.61
C MET A 106 -3.17 4.41 -3.12
N ASP A 107 -4.23 4.87 -3.78
CA ASP A 107 -4.20 5.15 -5.20
C ASP A 107 -3.20 6.27 -5.49
N GLY A 108 -2.52 6.19 -6.62
CA GLY A 108 -1.43 7.10 -6.96
C GLY A 108 -0.07 6.64 -6.44
N GLY A 109 -0.03 5.98 -5.31
CA GLY A 109 1.17 5.33 -4.76
C GLY A 109 2.40 6.21 -4.64
N TRP A 110 3.56 5.58 -4.72
CA TRP A 110 4.85 6.26 -4.65
C TRP A 110 5.01 7.35 -5.70
N LYS A 111 4.61 7.06 -6.94
CA LYS A 111 4.73 8.04 -8.04
C LYS A 111 3.93 9.29 -7.75
N GLY A 112 2.70 9.15 -7.29
CA GLY A 112 1.86 10.27 -6.92
C GLY A 112 2.40 11.04 -5.73
N TRP A 113 2.95 10.35 -4.75
CA TRP A 113 3.56 10.96 -3.57
C TRP A 113 4.76 11.85 -3.96
N VAL A 114 5.67 11.31 -4.77
CA VAL A 114 6.86 12.04 -5.24
C VAL A 114 6.46 13.22 -6.14
N SER A 115 5.50 13.00 -7.04
CA SER A 115 5.03 14.06 -7.94
C SER A 115 4.40 15.24 -7.19
N ALA A 116 3.82 14.98 -6.02
CA ALA A 116 3.28 16.02 -5.16
C ALA A 116 4.35 16.73 -4.32
N GLY A 117 5.61 16.33 -4.43
CA GLY A 117 6.73 16.94 -3.70
C GLY A 117 6.74 16.64 -2.21
N LEU A 118 6.13 15.54 -1.79
CA LEU A 118 6.01 15.18 -0.37
C LEU A 118 7.28 14.51 0.16
N PRO A 119 7.52 14.54 1.49
CA PRO A 119 8.76 14.01 2.07
C PRO A 119 8.95 12.52 1.82
N THR A 120 10.19 12.13 1.59
CA THR A 120 10.58 10.73 1.43
C THR A 120 11.71 10.37 2.39
N ALA A 121 11.92 9.09 2.60
CA ALA A 121 12.96 8.57 3.47
C ALA A 121 13.77 7.49 2.74
N LYS A 122 14.93 7.14 3.29
CA LYS A 122 15.77 6.03 2.83
C LYS A 122 16.18 5.18 4.01
N GLY A 123 16.50 3.95 3.72
CA GLY A 123 16.86 2.98 4.73
C GLY A 123 15.64 2.25 5.24
#